data_6a1a04d76829e36e742103651d7e7bf8
#
_entry.id   6a1a04d76829e36e742103651d7e7bf8
#
_cell.length_a   1.000
_cell.length_b   1.000
_cell.length_c   1.000
_cell.angle_alpha   90.00
_cell.angle_beta   90.00
_cell.angle_gamma   90.00
#
_symmetry.space_group_name_H-M   'P 1'
#
loop_
_entity.id
_entity.type
_entity.pdbx_description
1 polymer ?
#
loop_
_entity_poly.entity_id
_entity_poly.type
_entity_poly.pdbx_seq_one_letter_code
_entity_poly.pdbx_strand_id
1 'polypeptide(L)'
;MSEPTNVTGTTPAAPPPKPALPPKPAPPAKTPAKSTPERRIFLLAFFGALFGSWIAVAWTTLTVSMLGMVLGTVRFLFPNVLSEPPSKVKAGFPDQYEEGKVVDRFKDQNFWVVRYQGTIYALSTTCTHLGCTPNWLEREEKFKCPCHGSGFKITGVNFEGPAPRPLERWGMSLAEDGQLLVDKSKKFQKEMGQWDNPESFIKV
;
A
#
# COMPACT_ATOMS: atom_id res chain seq x y z
N MET A 1 12.04 27.48 -108.37
CA MET A 1 12.53 26.70 -109.50
C MET A 1 12.69 25.27 -109.10
N SER A 2 12.04 24.36 -109.92
CA SER A 2 12.22 22.92 -110.02
C SER A 2 11.61 22.06 -108.95
N GLU A 3 10.45 21.67 -109.10
CA GLU A 3 9.72 20.49 -109.63
C GLU A 3 10.35 19.10 -109.47
N PRO A 4 9.60 18.08 -109.57
CA PRO A 4 9.16 17.06 -108.63
C PRO A 4 9.65 15.67 -109.03
N THR A 5 9.58 14.69 -108.20
CA THR A 5 9.53 13.29 -108.72
C THR A 5 8.58 12.45 -107.85
N ASN A 6 7.55 12.07 -108.54
CA ASN A 6 6.58 11.04 -108.22
C ASN A 6 7.23 9.65 -108.20
N VAL A 7 7.07 8.91 -107.12
CA VAL A 7 7.33 7.46 -107.12
C VAL A 7 6.10 6.76 -106.55
N THR A 8 5.40 6.15 -107.49
CA THR A 8 4.32 5.19 -107.24
C THR A 8 4.82 3.98 -106.46
N GLY A 9 4.39 3.85 -105.20
CA GLY A 9 4.62 2.69 -104.33
C GLY A 9 3.37 1.82 -104.25
N THR A 10 3.47 0.68 -104.87
CA THR A 10 2.48 -0.39 -104.94
C THR A 10 2.17 -0.91 -103.48
N THR A 11 0.91 -0.80 -103.09
CA THR A 11 0.41 -1.35 -101.80
C THR A 11 0.28 -2.87 -101.93
N PRO A 12 0.86 -3.66 -101.06
CA PRO A 12 0.63 -5.10 -100.99
C PRO A 12 -0.77 -5.41 -100.49
N ALA A 13 -1.42 -6.34 -101.12
CA ALA A 13 -2.77 -6.81 -100.80
C ALA A 13 -2.83 -7.45 -99.37
N ALA A 14 -3.88 -7.08 -98.70
CA ALA A 14 -4.16 -7.62 -97.37
C ALA A 14 -4.45 -9.14 -97.42
N PRO A 15 -3.95 -9.91 -96.41
CA PRO A 15 -4.22 -11.33 -96.34
C PRO A 15 -5.70 -11.61 -95.96
N PRO A 16 -6.25 -12.74 -96.40
CA PRO A 16 -7.66 -13.07 -96.21
C PRO A 16 -8.01 -13.26 -94.77
N PRO A 17 -9.23 -12.92 -94.34
CA PRO A 17 -9.67 -13.03 -92.96
C PRO A 17 -9.66 -14.48 -92.48
N LYS A 18 -9.08 -14.74 -91.32
CA LYS A 18 -9.11 -16.05 -90.66
C LYS A 18 -10.54 -16.47 -90.35
N PRO A 19 -10.89 -17.74 -90.47
CA PRO A 19 -12.20 -18.24 -90.04
C PRO A 19 -12.48 -17.95 -88.57
N ALA A 20 -13.66 -17.43 -88.28
CA ALA A 20 -14.13 -17.16 -86.93
C ALA A 20 -14.20 -18.46 -86.13
N LEU A 21 -13.48 -18.50 -85.01
CA LEU A 21 -13.60 -19.58 -84.04
C LEU A 21 -15.03 -19.67 -83.50
N PRO A 22 -15.56 -20.86 -83.29
CA PRO A 22 -16.90 -21.00 -82.69
C PRO A 22 -16.97 -20.36 -81.34
N PRO A 23 -18.08 -19.77 -80.94
CA PRO A 23 -18.23 -19.11 -79.65
C PRO A 23 -17.98 -20.09 -78.53
N LYS A 24 -17.09 -19.70 -77.59
CA LYS A 24 -16.79 -20.45 -76.37
C LYS A 24 -18.09 -20.68 -75.58
N PRO A 25 -18.40 -21.92 -75.20
CA PRO A 25 -19.62 -22.17 -74.41
C PRO A 25 -19.66 -21.34 -73.14
N ALA A 26 -20.78 -20.69 -72.87
CA ALA A 26 -21.01 -19.87 -71.71
C ALA A 26 -20.77 -20.70 -70.41
N PRO A 27 -20.11 -20.15 -69.39
CA PRO A 27 -19.92 -20.88 -68.16
C PRO A 27 -21.30 -21.23 -67.61
N PRO A 28 -21.47 -22.43 -67.00
CA PRO A 28 -22.74 -22.84 -66.44
C PRO A 28 -23.19 -21.83 -65.39
N ALA A 29 -24.45 -21.41 -65.47
CA ALA A 29 -25.06 -20.51 -64.46
C ALA A 29 -24.90 -21.11 -63.11
N LYS A 30 -24.22 -20.35 -62.16
CA LYS A 30 -24.10 -20.75 -60.77
C LYS A 30 -25.50 -20.85 -60.16
N THR A 31 -26.02 -22.03 -60.02
CA THR A 31 -27.23 -22.29 -59.23
C THR A 31 -27.01 -21.74 -57.84
N PRO A 32 -27.94 -20.94 -57.32
CA PRO A 32 -27.81 -20.47 -55.95
C PRO A 32 -27.74 -21.72 -55.02
N ALA A 33 -26.63 -21.83 -54.29
CA ALA A 33 -26.41 -22.93 -53.38
C ALA A 33 -27.55 -22.95 -52.33
N LYS A 34 -28.46 -23.90 -52.51
CA LYS A 34 -29.52 -24.17 -51.52
C LYS A 34 -28.83 -24.50 -50.22
N SER A 35 -28.89 -23.57 -49.24
CA SER A 35 -28.30 -23.77 -47.94
C SER A 35 -28.93 -25.01 -47.31
N THR A 36 -28.18 -26.10 -47.21
CA THR A 36 -28.61 -27.34 -46.61
C THR A 36 -29.00 -27.09 -45.16
N PRO A 37 -30.04 -27.72 -44.62
CA PRO A 37 -30.48 -27.52 -43.26
C PRO A 37 -29.33 -27.76 -42.25
N GLU A 38 -28.39 -28.63 -42.57
CA GLU A 38 -27.19 -28.87 -41.74
C GLU A 38 -26.31 -27.64 -41.55
N ARG A 39 -26.11 -26.81 -42.58
CA ARG A 39 -25.36 -25.57 -42.44
C ARG A 39 -26.02 -24.57 -41.48
N ARG A 40 -27.34 -24.49 -41.53
CA ARG A 40 -28.11 -23.62 -40.62
C ARG A 40 -28.00 -24.09 -39.18
N ILE A 41 -28.13 -25.39 -38.95
CA ILE A 41 -28.01 -26.01 -37.63
C ILE A 41 -26.57 -25.79 -37.08
N PHE A 42 -25.54 -26.00 -37.91
CA PHE A 42 -24.16 -25.77 -37.54
C PHE A 42 -23.89 -24.30 -37.17
N LEU A 43 -24.38 -23.37 -37.97
CA LEU A 43 -24.21 -21.94 -37.69
C LEU A 43 -24.94 -21.54 -36.37
N LEU A 44 -26.17 -22.01 -36.17
CA LEU A 44 -26.91 -21.74 -34.96
C LEU A 44 -26.24 -22.37 -33.73
N ALA A 45 -25.71 -23.58 -33.83
CA ALA A 45 -24.95 -24.23 -32.77
C ALA A 45 -23.64 -23.52 -32.47
N PHE A 46 -22.91 -23.07 -33.50
CA PHE A 46 -21.67 -22.33 -33.37
C PHE A 46 -21.87 -20.95 -32.73
N PHE A 47 -22.84 -20.19 -33.17
CA PHE A 47 -23.20 -18.92 -32.56
C PHE A 47 -23.78 -19.12 -31.16
N GLY A 48 -24.61 -20.13 -30.96
CA GLY A 48 -25.12 -20.48 -29.62
C GLY A 48 -24.03 -20.86 -28.63
N ALA A 49 -23.02 -21.62 -29.05
CA ALA A 49 -21.86 -21.95 -28.24
C ALA A 49 -20.99 -20.72 -27.95
N LEU A 50 -20.74 -19.87 -28.96
CA LEU A 50 -19.99 -18.61 -28.78
C LEU A 50 -20.70 -17.66 -27.79
N PHE A 51 -21.98 -17.37 -28.04
CA PHE A 51 -22.74 -16.47 -27.17
C PHE A 51 -22.98 -17.07 -25.79
N GLY A 52 -23.27 -18.37 -25.70
CA GLY A 52 -23.39 -19.08 -24.42
C GLY A 52 -22.08 -19.08 -23.62
N SER A 53 -20.93 -19.23 -24.30
CA SER A 53 -19.61 -19.12 -23.68
C SER A 53 -19.35 -17.70 -23.13
N TRP A 54 -19.70 -16.65 -23.87
CA TRP A 54 -19.56 -15.26 -23.42
C TRP A 54 -20.47 -14.96 -22.21
N ILE A 55 -21.70 -15.45 -22.21
CA ILE A 55 -22.62 -15.33 -21.08
C ILE A 55 -22.07 -16.06 -19.85
N ALA A 56 -21.55 -17.27 -20.03
CA ALA A 56 -20.92 -18.02 -18.95
C ALA A 56 -19.69 -17.27 -18.36
N VAL A 57 -18.83 -16.72 -19.23
CA VAL A 57 -17.70 -15.89 -18.80
C VAL A 57 -18.18 -14.64 -18.06
N ALA A 58 -19.20 -13.95 -18.56
CA ALA A 58 -19.75 -12.77 -17.89
C ALA A 58 -20.29 -13.10 -16.49
N TRP A 59 -21.06 -14.19 -16.36
CA TRP A 59 -21.60 -14.63 -15.05
C TRP A 59 -20.50 -15.09 -14.10
N THR A 60 -19.50 -15.83 -14.56
CA THR A 60 -18.38 -16.24 -13.70
C THR A 60 -17.58 -15.05 -13.23
N THR A 61 -17.27 -14.09 -14.12
CA THR A 61 -16.57 -12.86 -13.76
C THR A 61 -17.35 -12.04 -12.75
N LEU A 62 -18.66 -11.87 -12.97
CA LEU A 62 -19.52 -11.16 -12.03
C LEU A 62 -19.54 -11.85 -10.66
N THR A 63 -19.71 -13.18 -10.64
CA THR A 63 -19.75 -13.95 -9.39
C THR A 63 -18.43 -13.84 -8.63
N VAL A 64 -17.30 -14.02 -9.31
CA VAL A 64 -15.96 -13.90 -8.70
C VAL A 64 -15.73 -12.48 -8.16
N SER A 65 -16.12 -11.46 -8.93
CA SER A 65 -15.98 -10.05 -8.50
C SER A 65 -16.86 -9.76 -7.28
N MET A 66 -18.10 -10.21 -7.29
CA MET A 66 -19.01 -10.04 -6.15
C MET A 66 -18.51 -10.79 -4.91
N LEU A 67 -18.03 -12.01 -5.08
CA LEU A 67 -17.44 -12.78 -3.97
C LEU A 67 -16.21 -12.09 -3.41
N GLY A 68 -15.32 -11.60 -4.29
CA GLY A 68 -14.14 -10.83 -3.88
C GLY A 68 -14.51 -9.55 -3.11
N MET A 69 -15.53 -8.83 -3.57
CA MET A 69 -16.04 -7.64 -2.87
C MET A 69 -16.64 -8.00 -1.50
N VAL A 70 -17.43 -9.04 -1.41
CA VAL A 70 -18.01 -9.49 -0.13
C VAL A 70 -16.91 -9.93 0.83
N LEU A 71 -15.95 -10.75 0.39
CA LEU A 71 -14.83 -11.18 1.22
C LEU A 71 -13.95 -9.99 1.65
N GLY A 72 -13.72 -9.03 0.77
CA GLY A 72 -12.99 -7.80 1.09
C GLY A 72 -13.74 -6.96 2.14
N THR A 73 -15.06 -6.83 2.01
CA THR A 73 -15.90 -6.11 2.99
C THR A 73 -15.89 -6.82 4.33
N VAL A 74 -16.09 -8.14 4.34
CA VAL A 74 -15.99 -8.95 5.57
C VAL A 74 -14.62 -8.78 6.21
N ARG A 75 -13.54 -8.86 5.42
CA ARG A 75 -12.17 -8.66 5.90
C ARG A 75 -11.96 -7.25 6.48
N PHE A 76 -12.59 -6.24 5.90
CA PHE A 76 -12.51 -4.87 6.39
C PHE A 76 -13.28 -4.69 7.72
N LEU A 77 -14.42 -5.35 7.88
CA LEU A 77 -15.23 -5.29 9.11
C LEU A 77 -14.57 -6.02 10.30
N PHE A 78 -13.73 -7.02 10.03
CA PHE A 78 -12.94 -7.66 11.07
C PHE A 78 -11.61 -6.91 11.21
N PRO A 79 -11.43 -6.11 12.29
CA PRO A 79 -10.16 -5.43 12.50
C PRO A 79 -9.04 -6.47 12.58
N ASN A 80 -7.94 -6.21 11.87
CA ASN A 80 -6.69 -6.91 12.15
C ASN A 80 -6.33 -6.55 13.59
N VAL A 81 -6.62 -7.43 14.52
CA VAL A 81 -6.09 -7.33 15.86
C VAL A 81 -4.58 -7.50 15.70
N LEU A 82 -3.89 -6.37 15.51
CA LEU A 82 -2.46 -6.33 15.68
C LEU A 82 -2.24 -6.78 17.13
N SER A 83 -1.41 -7.80 17.29
CA SER A 83 -0.94 -8.17 18.62
C SER A 83 -0.29 -6.92 19.21
N GLU A 84 -1.04 -6.18 20.02
CA GLU A 84 -0.48 -5.04 20.72
C GLU A 84 0.65 -5.56 21.61
N PRO A 85 1.81 -4.89 21.61
CA PRO A 85 2.88 -5.26 22.51
C PRO A 85 2.36 -5.21 23.95
N PRO A 86 2.81 -6.10 24.83
CA PRO A 86 2.29 -6.20 26.19
C PRO A 86 2.32 -4.83 26.86
N SER A 87 1.20 -4.47 27.52
CA SER A 87 1.08 -3.19 28.23
C SER A 87 2.05 -3.10 29.40
N LYS A 88 2.41 -4.23 29.98
CA LYS A 88 3.35 -4.34 31.09
C LYS A 88 4.68 -4.91 30.64
N VAL A 89 5.75 -4.20 30.91
CA VAL A 89 7.11 -4.54 30.50
C VAL A 89 8.03 -4.54 31.68
N LYS A 90 8.80 -5.61 31.85
CA LYS A 90 9.86 -5.67 32.88
C LYS A 90 11.09 -4.90 32.38
N ALA A 91 11.51 -3.93 33.15
CA ALA A 91 12.63 -3.06 32.82
C ALA A 91 13.95 -3.44 33.52
N GLY A 92 13.98 -4.56 34.26
CA GLY A 92 15.17 -5.00 35.00
C GLY A 92 15.22 -4.48 36.41
N PHE A 93 16.36 -4.65 37.08
CA PHE A 93 16.52 -4.27 38.49
C PHE A 93 16.88 -2.79 38.66
N PRO A 94 16.44 -2.13 39.73
CA PRO A 94 16.72 -0.72 40.01
C PRO A 94 18.22 -0.40 40.04
N ASP A 95 19.05 -1.31 40.55
CA ASP A 95 20.50 -1.14 40.68
C ASP A 95 21.25 -1.03 39.33
N GLN A 96 20.60 -1.44 38.23
CA GLN A 96 21.19 -1.34 36.90
C GLN A 96 21.15 0.08 36.33
N TYR A 97 20.46 1.00 37.00
CA TYR A 97 20.26 2.36 36.52
C TYR A 97 21.15 3.33 37.30
N GLU A 98 22.05 4.00 36.58
CA GLU A 98 22.92 5.00 37.14
C GLU A 98 22.20 6.35 37.32
N GLU A 99 22.55 7.08 38.36
CA GLU A 99 21.99 8.41 38.64
C GLU A 99 22.33 9.39 37.52
N GLY A 100 21.36 10.18 37.07
CA GLY A 100 21.50 11.17 36.01
C GLY A 100 21.57 10.61 34.60
N LYS A 101 21.38 9.30 34.42
CA LYS A 101 21.38 8.67 33.08
C LYS A 101 20.00 8.32 32.56
N VAL A 102 19.87 8.44 31.25
CA VAL A 102 18.70 7.99 30.49
C VAL A 102 19.03 6.69 29.76
N VAL A 103 18.22 5.67 29.99
CA VAL A 103 18.37 4.38 29.33
C VAL A 103 17.40 4.29 28.16
N ASP A 104 17.94 4.18 26.96
CA ASP A 104 17.21 4.22 25.69
C ASP A 104 16.88 2.84 25.09
N ARG A 105 17.37 1.74 25.68
CA ARG A 105 17.17 0.37 25.20
C ARG A 105 15.68 -0.02 25.04
N PHE A 106 14.77 0.69 25.73
CA PHE A 106 13.34 0.46 25.65
C PHE A 106 12.61 1.45 24.72
N LYS A 107 13.36 2.22 23.93
CA LYS A 107 12.81 3.21 23.00
C LYS A 107 11.80 2.58 22.04
N ASP A 108 12.07 1.37 21.54
CA ASP A 108 11.16 0.62 20.65
C ASP A 108 9.88 0.16 21.34
N GLN A 109 9.89 0.16 22.68
CA GLN A 109 8.72 -0.16 23.51
C GLN A 109 8.00 1.10 24.00
N ASN A 110 8.35 2.27 23.44
CA ASN A 110 7.75 3.56 23.70
C ASN A 110 8.02 4.16 25.08
N PHE A 111 9.16 3.84 25.71
CA PHE A 111 9.55 4.52 26.96
C PHE A 111 11.07 4.57 27.13
N TRP A 112 11.52 5.56 27.94
CA TRP A 112 12.85 5.64 28.52
C TRP A 112 12.75 5.42 30.02
N VAL A 113 13.76 4.78 30.60
CA VAL A 113 13.91 4.71 32.05
C VAL A 113 14.95 5.73 32.45
N VAL A 114 14.59 6.56 33.43
CA VAL A 114 15.42 7.62 33.92
C VAL A 114 15.55 7.48 35.43
N ARG A 115 16.77 7.52 35.95
CA ARG A 115 17.05 7.67 37.39
C ARG A 115 17.55 9.09 37.65
N TYR A 116 16.86 9.83 38.47
CA TYR A 116 17.19 11.20 38.76
C TYR A 116 16.70 11.60 40.15
N GLN A 117 17.58 12.20 40.99
CA GLN A 117 17.32 12.62 42.37
C GLN A 117 16.73 11.51 43.24
N GLY A 118 17.33 10.30 43.20
CA GLY A 118 16.89 9.16 44.02
C GLY A 118 15.52 8.60 43.62
N THR A 119 15.03 8.93 42.42
CA THR A 119 13.78 8.39 41.90
C THR A 119 14.01 7.79 40.51
N ILE A 120 13.32 6.68 40.25
CA ILE A 120 13.29 6.07 38.91
C ILE A 120 11.89 6.24 38.33
N TYR A 121 11.80 6.70 37.08
CA TYR A 121 10.54 6.85 36.37
C TYR A 121 10.69 6.49 34.89
N ALA A 122 9.58 6.11 34.26
CA ALA A 122 9.51 5.79 32.84
C ALA A 122 8.85 6.96 32.10
N LEU A 123 9.59 7.59 31.18
CA LEU A 123 9.09 8.66 30.31
C LEU A 123 8.58 8.08 28.99
N SER A 124 7.46 8.58 28.53
CA SER A 124 6.94 8.28 27.20
C SER A 124 7.87 8.85 26.12
N THR A 125 8.15 8.06 25.09
CA THR A 125 8.92 8.51 23.91
C THR A 125 8.11 9.37 22.95
N THR A 126 6.86 9.68 23.29
CA THR A 126 5.95 10.44 22.43
C THR A 126 6.03 11.93 22.74
N CYS A 127 6.53 12.71 21.79
CA CYS A 127 6.55 14.17 21.89
C CYS A 127 5.13 14.73 21.97
N THR A 128 4.89 15.59 22.94
CA THR A 128 3.56 16.18 23.20
C THR A 128 3.12 17.21 22.17
N HIS A 129 3.97 17.55 21.18
CA HIS A 129 3.59 18.40 20.06
C HIS A 129 2.75 17.63 19.03
N LEU A 130 3.36 16.68 18.31
CA LEU A 130 2.71 15.91 17.23
C LEU A 130 3.13 14.42 17.23
N GLY A 131 3.56 13.88 18.36
CA GLY A 131 3.80 12.44 18.50
C GLY A 131 5.14 11.91 17.99
N CYS A 132 6.06 12.76 17.51
CA CYS A 132 7.41 12.32 17.12
C CYS A 132 8.18 11.80 18.31
N THR A 133 9.22 10.98 18.07
CA THR A 133 10.10 10.48 19.13
C THR A 133 11.29 11.41 19.31
N PRO A 134 11.44 12.12 20.46
CA PRO A 134 12.63 12.89 20.77
C PRO A 134 13.86 11.98 20.93
N ASN A 135 15.04 12.52 20.69
CA ASN A 135 16.31 11.85 20.96
C ASN A 135 16.95 12.41 22.22
N TRP A 136 17.55 11.55 23.03
CA TRP A 136 18.36 11.97 24.16
C TRP A 136 19.72 12.45 23.67
N LEU A 137 20.13 13.65 24.06
CA LEU A 137 21.42 14.25 23.76
C LEU A 137 22.25 14.30 25.05
N GLU A 138 23.15 13.33 25.24
CA GLU A 138 23.94 13.20 26.47
C GLU A 138 24.77 14.46 26.79
N ARG A 139 25.38 15.10 25.75
CA ARG A 139 26.21 16.30 25.94
C ARG A 139 25.43 17.52 26.40
N GLU A 140 24.15 17.56 26.09
CA GLU A 140 23.27 18.69 26.38
C GLU A 140 22.27 18.37 27.48
N GLU A 141 22.30 17.15 28.01
CA GLU A 141 21.43 16.61 29.07
C GLU A 141 19.94 16.91 28.83
N LYS A 142 19.52 16.80 27.56
CA LYS A 142 18.14 17.08 27.14
C LYS A 142 17.63 16.11 26.09
N PHE A 143 16.32 15.96 26.05
CA PHE A 143 15.65 15.35 24.92
C PHE A 143 15.37 16.42 23.86
N LYS A 144 15.73 16.16 22.62
CA LYS A 144 15.46 17.04 21.48
C LYS A 144 14.62 16.33 20.42
N CYS A 145 13.46 16.90 20.11
CA CYS A 145 12.59 16.37 19.07
C CYS A 145 13.09 16.80 17.68
N PRO A 146 13.39 15.85 16.77
CA PRO A 146 13.97 16.21 15.46
C PRO A 146 12.96 16.85 14.51
N CYS A 147 11.65 16.66 14.74
CA CYS A 147 10.61 17.12 13.83
C CYS A 147 10.49 18.66 13.84
N HIS A 148 10.33 19.26 15.01
CA HIS A 148 10.08 20.71 15.15
C HIS A 148 10.91 21.35 16.28
N GLY A 149 11.90 20.64 16.81
CA GLY A 149 12.84 21.22 17.75
C GLY A 149 12.39 21.35 19.19
N SER A 150 11.27 20.69 19.62
CA SER A 150 10.87 20.70 21.01
C SER A 150 11.96 20.11 21.91
N GLY A 151 12.28 20.81 23.01
CA GLY A 151 13.27 20.40 24.01
C GLY A 151 12.62 20.04 25.34
N PHE A 152 13.09 18.92 25.95
CA PHE A 152 12.64 18.47 27.27
C PHE A 152 13.86 18.18 28.16
N LYS A 153 13.77 18.57 29.41
CA LYS A 153 14.78 18.24 30.43
C LYS A 153 14.82 16.74 30.70
N ILE A 154 15.85 16.26 31.38
CA ILE A 154 15.95 14.87 31.84
C ILE A 154 14.69 14.42 32.62
N THR A 155 14.07 15.33 33.35
CA THR A 155 12.82 15.08 34.07
C THR A 155 11.59 14.92 33.19
N GLY A 156 11.70 15.18 31.86
CA GLY A 156 10.58 15.20 30.91
C GLY A 156 9.86 16.53 30.81
N VAL A 157 10.26 17.56 31.57
CA VAL A 157 9.65 18.90 31.51
C VAL A 157 10.09 19.60 30.23
N ASN A 158 9.11 20.09 29.47
CA ASN A 158 9.37 20.91 28.28
C ASN A 158 9.93 22.29 28.69
N PHE A 159 10.92 22.76 27.98
CA PHE A 159 11.50 24.10 28.18
C PHE A 159 11.74 24.84 26.87
N GLU A 160 11.72 24.13 25.74
CA GLU A 160 11.92 24.65 24.39
C GLU A 160 10.76 24.17 23.52
N GLY A 161 10.04 25.14 22.89
CA GLY A 161 8.81 24.87 22.13
C GLY A 161 9.04 24.14 20.84
N PRO A 162 8.00 23.70 20.09
CA PRO A 162 6.57 24.00 20.22
C PRO A 162 5.75 23.03 21.09
N ALA A 163 6.35 22.08 21.79
CA ALA A 163 5.61 21.15 22.66
C ALA A 163 4.87 21.91 23.77
N PRO A 164 3.54 21.75 23.89
CA PRO A 164 2.72 22.53 24.83
C PRO A 164 2.81 22.06 26.28
N ARG A 165 3.28 20.84 26.54
CA ARG A 165 3.27 20.19 27.85
C ARG A 165 4.44 19.23 28.01
N PRO A 166 4.78 18.83 29.28
CA PRO A 166 5.79 17.82 29.58
C PRO A 166 5.52 16.48 28.92
N LEU A 167 6.56 15.64 28.81
CA LEU A 167 6.39 14.24 28.44
C LEU A 167 5.56 13.52 29.51
N GLU A 168 4.76 12.56 29.08
CA GLU A 168 3.97 11.73 30.00
C GLU A 168 4.87 10.72 30.71
N ARG A 169 4.53 10.37 31.96
CA ARG A 169 5.13 9.23 32.64
C ARG A 169 4.22 8.02 32.57
N TRP A 170 4.82 6.86 32.40
CA TRP A 170 4.13 5.59 32.50
C TRP A 170 4.04 5.12 33.95
N GLY A 171 3.06 4.26 34.24
CA GLY A 171 2.98 3.63 35.55
C GLY A 171 4.19 2.77 35.86
N MET A 172 4.68 2.85 37.09
CA MET A 172 5.79 2.04 37.56
C MET A 172 5.45 1.33 38.87
N SER A 173 5.85 0.07 38.95
CA SER A 173 5.74 -0.74 40.15
C SER A 173 6.93 -1.70 40.24
N LEU A 174 7.15 -2.28 41.43
CA LEU A 174 8.07 -3.41 41.55
C LEU A 174 7.29 -4.70 41.36
N ALA A 175 7.81 -5.59 40.54
CA ALA A 175 7.30 -6.93 40.38
C ALA A 175 7.71 -7.79 41.59
N GLU A 176 7.09 -8.95 41.78
CA GLU A 176 7.39 -9.89 42.88
C GLU A 176 8.86 -10.33 42.93
N ASP A 177 9.53 -10.33 41.79
CA ASP A 177 10.94 -10.66 41.62
C ASP A 177 11.90 -9.48 41.83
N GLY A 178 11.38 -8.32 42.25
CA GLY A 178 12.16 -7.10 42.52
C GLY A 178 12.53 -6.32 41.26
N GLN A 179 12.08 -6.72 40.07
CA GLN A 179 12.29 -5.98 38.84
C GLN A 179 11.32 -4.80 38.70
N LEU A 180 11.78 -3.75 38.04
CA LEU A 180 10.93 -2.64 37.62
C LEU A 180 9.90 -3.11 36.60
N LEU A 181 8.63 -2.87 36.85
CA LEU A 181 7.52 -3.15 35.96
C LEU A 181 6.94 -1.84 35.49
N VAL A 182 7.05 -1.58 34.20
CA VAL A 182 6.47 -0.40 33.53
C VAL A 182 5.11 -0.79 32.94
N ASP A 183 4.06 -0.09 33.36
CA ASP A 183 2.69 -0.29 32.89
C ASP A 183 2.29 0.84 31.93
N LYS A 184 2.26 0.55 30.65
CA LYS A 184 1.89 1.49 29.58
C LYS A 184 0.37 1.73 29.48
N SER A 185 -0.44 1.04 30.24
CA SER A 185 -1.88 1.32 30.31
C SER A 185 -2.18 2.54 31.19
N LYS A 186 -1.25 2.92 32.08
CA LYS A 186 -1.39 4.05 32.99
C LYS A 186 -0.47 5.17 32.59
N LYS A 187 -1.04 6.34 32.31
CA LYS A 187 -0.33 7.57 31.95
C LYS A 187 -0.52 8.63 33.03
N PHE A 188 0.55 9.28 33.40
CA PHE A 188 0.58 10.34 34.40
C PHE A 188 1.06 11.64 33.77
N GLN A 189 0.26 12.69 33.88
CA GLN A 189 0.50 14.02 33.34
C GLN A 189 0.88 14.99 34.42
N LYS A 190 1.93 15.79 34.22
CA LYS A 190 2.43 16.75 35.19
C LYS A 190 1.43 17.87 35.45
N GLU A 191 0.84 18.41 34.41
CA GLU A 191 -0.13 19.50 34.44
C GLU A 191 -1.38 19.17 35.26
N MET A 192 -1.67 17.89 35.46
CA MET A 192 -2.74 17.39 36.30
C MET A 192 -2.28 17.05 37.73
N GLY A 193 -1.03 17.33 38.07
CA GLY A 193 -0.45 16.97 39.38
C GLY A 193 -0.23 15.47 39.56
N GLN A 194 -0.34 14.68 38.52
CA GLN A 194 -0.30 13.22 38.62
C GLN A 194 1.12 12.65 38.82
N TRP A 195 2.16 13.46 38.64
CA TRP A 195 3.54 13.02 38.83
C TRP A 195 3.88 12.77 40.29
N ASP A 196 3.09 13.30 41.22
CA ASP A 196 3.23 13.05 42.65
C ASP A 196 2.58 11.72 43.10
N ASN A 197 1.88 11.06 42.19
CA ASN A 197 1.30 9.75 42.43
C ASN A 197 2.42 8.70 42.63
N PRO A 198 2.38 7.89 43.70
CA PRO A 198 3.39 6.86 43.96
C PRO A 198 3.51 5.80 42.85
N GLU A 199 2.49 5.66 41.99
CA GLU A 199 2.56 4.77 40.82
C GLU A 199 3.30 5.41 39.65
N SER A 200 3.68 6.69 39.68
CA SER A 200 4.38 7.37 38.57
C SER A 200 5.91 7.28 38.69
N PHE A 201 6.44 6.83 39.79
CA PHE A 201 7.87 6.70 40.05
C PHE A 201 8.15 5.68 41.16
N ILE A 202 9.41 5.26 41.27
CA ILE A 202 9.90 4.41 42.38
C ILE A 202 11.03 5.17 43.08
N LYS A 203 10.98 5.24 44.40
CA LYS A 203 12.09 5.76 45.21
C LYS A 203 13.14 4.68 45.42
N VAL A 204 14.41 5.04 45.23
CA VAL A 204 15.57 4.13 45.29
C VAL A 204 16.65 4.72 46.19
#